data_96b8bd97373d3a5890f8e7143ef6a08b
#
_entry.id   96b8bd97373d3a5890f8e7143ef6a08b
#
_cell.length_a   1.000
_cell.length_b   1.000
_cell.length_c   1.000
_cell.angle_alpha   90.00
_cell.angle_beta   90.00
_cell.angle_gamma   90.00
#
_symmetry.space_group_name_H-M   'P 1'
#
loop_
_entity.id
_entity.type
_entity.pdbx_description
1 polymer ?
#
loop_
_entity_poly.entity_id
_entity_poly.type
_entity_poly.pdbx_seq_one_letter_code
_entity_poly.pdbx_strand_id
1 'polypeptide(L)'
;MLKISLNNDSEVTVLKLEGRLTGPWVEELERTWCEVTSKTPAGSVVVDLSDVTFIDLEGKNVLSGMFRQGAELRNGPLMTRYIVNQIKQAENAFQANGG
;
A
#
# COMPACT_ATOMS: atom_id res chain seq x y z
N MET A 1 15.85 -4.11 -2.97
CA MET A 1 15.61 -2.92 -3.77
C MET A 1 14.14 -2.82 -4.13
N LEU A 2 13.60 -1.63 -4.13
CA LEU A 2 12.19 -1.41 -4.44
C LEU A 2 12.08 -0.39 -5.56
N LYS A 3 11.28 -0.69 -6.58
CA LYS A 3 10.96 0.25 -7.64
C LYS A 3 9.54 0.76 -7.44
N ILE A 4 9.37 2.07 -7.47
CA ILE A 4 8.08 2.72 -7.30
C ILE A 4 7.75 3.47 -8.58
N SER A 5 6.58 3.17 -9.16
CA SER A 5 6.10 3.82 -10.37
C SER A 5 4.72 4.40 -10.16
N LEU A 6 4.47 5.57 -10.72
CA LEU A 6 3.17 6.21 -10.68
C LEU A 6 2.55 6.20 -12.06
N ASN A 7 1.28 5.86 -12.13
CA ASN A 7 0.52 5.90 -13.36
C ASN A 7 -0.84 6.53 -13.07
N ASN A 8 -1.11 7.66 -13.71
CA ASN A 8 -2.41 8.33 -13.59
C ASN A 8 -3.33 7.80 -14.67
N ASP A 9 -4.37 7.11 -14.25
CA ASP A 9 -5.38 6.57 -15.15
C ASP A 9 -6.70 7.25 -14.83
N SER A 10 -7.20 8.01 -15.78
CA SER A 10 -8.42 8.83 -15.76
C SER A 10 -8.95 9.25 -14.38
N GLU A 11 -9.41 8.35 -13.52
CA GLU A 11 -10.00 8.68 -12.23
C GLU A 11 -9.20 8.17 -11.03
N VAL A 12 -8.20 7.32 -11.27
CA VAL A 12 -7.39 6.76 -10.20
C VAL A 12 -5.91 6.93 -10.49
N THR A 13 -5.13 7.01 -9.41
CA THR A 13 -3.68 6.99 -9.49
C THR A 13 -3.22 5.63 -9.03
N VAL A 14 -2.47 4.93 -9.87
CA VAL A 14 -1.90 3.62 -9.52
C VAL A 14 -0.47 3.81 -9.07
N LEU A 15 -0.20 3.39 -7.85
CA LEU A 15 1.14 3.37 -7.27
C LEU A 15 1.64 1.94 -7.34
N LYS A 16 2.50 1.66 -8.31
CA LYS A 16 3.01 0.31 -8.51
C LYS A 16 4.34 0.13 -7.80
N LEU A 17 4.43 -0.92 -7.00
CA LEU A 17 5.64 -1.29 -6.27
C LEU A 17 6.20 -2.59 -6.84
N GLU A 18 7.52 -2.64 -7.02
CA GLU A 18 8.19 -3.83 -7.53
C GLU A 18 9.41 -4.13 -6.68
N GLY A 19 9.54 -5.37 -6.23
CA GLY A 19 10.71 -5.83 -5.49
C GLY A 19 10.42 -6.04 -4.02
N ARG A 20 11.32 -5.59 -3.15
CA ARG A 20 11.26 -5.85 -1.71
C ARG A 20 10.97 -4.57 -0.95
N LEU A 21 9.87 -4.58 -0.23
CA LEU A 21 9.49 -3.44 0.62
C LEU A 21 10.09 -3.63 2.01
N THR A 22 11.33 -3.21 2.16
CA THR A 22 12.11 -3.40 3.38
C THR A 22 13.02 -2.19 3.64
N GLY A 23 13.35 -1.96 4.91
CA GLY A 23 14.38 -1.02 5.33
C GLY A 23 14.20 0.38 4.77
N PRO A 24 15.26 0.94 4.15
CA PRO A 24 15.20 2.32 3.61
C PRO A 24 14.13 2.53 2.55
N TRP A 25 13.70 1.46 1.88
CA TRP A 25 12.68 1.53 0.84
C TRP A 25 11.31 1.85 1.42
N VAL A 26 11.08 1.51 2.69
CA VAL A 26 9.85 1.86 3.39
C VAL A 26 9.73 3.38 3.52
N GLU A 27 10.82 4.06 3.87
CA GLU A 27 10.84 5.52 3.95
C GLU A 27 10.59 6.17 2.60
N GLU A 28 11.15 5.59 1.54
CA GLU A 28 10.93 6.06 0.18
C GLU A 28 9.46 5.96 -0.21
N LEU A 29 8.82 4.87 0.16
CA LEU A 29 7.39 4.70 -0.06
C LEU A 29 6.57 5.73 0.70
N GLU A 30 6.91 5.98 1.96
CA GLU A 30 6.21 6.99 2.76
C GLU A 30 6.31 8.38 2.13
N ARG A 31 7.49 8.74 1.66
CA ARG A 31 7.72 10.02 1.01
C ARG A 31 6.87 10.14 -0.25
N THR A 32 6.88 9.09 -1.08
CA THR A 32 6.08 9.06 -2.30
C THR A 32 4.60 9.16 -1.98
N TRP A 33 4.15 8.45 -0.95
CA TRP A 33 2.76 8.51 -0.52
C TRP A 33 2.35 9.92 -0.12
N CYS A 34 3.19 10.61 0.65
CA CYS A 34 2.92 11.99 1.03
C CYS A 34 2.80 12.91 -0.18
N GLU A 35 3.68 12.74 -1.16
CA GLU A 35 3.62 13.54 -2.39
C GLU A 35 2.34 13.26 -3.17
N VAL A 36 1.97 12.01 -3.30
CA VAL A 36 0.77 11.62 -4.04
C VAL A 36 -0.49 12.17 -3.36
N THR A 37 -0.58 12.01 -2.04
CA THR A 37 -1.78 12.43 -1.31
C THR A 37 -1.88 13.94 -1.13
N SER A 38 -0.80 14.67 -1.39
CA SER A 38 -0.88 16.13 -1.42
C SER A 38 -1.65 16.64 -2.63
N LYS A 39 -1.80 15.82 -3.67
CA LYS A 39 -2.44 16.19 -4.92
C LYS A 39 -3.68 15.36 -5.24
N THR A 40 -3.79 14.18 -4.65
CA THR A 40 -4.81 13.19 -4.99
C THR A 40 -5.41 12.64 -3.71
N PRO A 41 -6.75 12.58 -3.58
CA PRO A 41 -7.35 11.96 -2.39
C PRO A 41 -6.91 10.51 -2.23
N ALA A 42 -6.65 10.10 -1.00
CA ALA A 42 -6.20 8.74 -0.71
C ALA A 42 -7.15 7.67 -1.27
N GLY A 43 -8.45 7.95 -1.26
CA GLY A 43 -9.45 7.01 -1.79
C GLY A 43 -9.38 6.84 -3.30
N SER A 44 -8.63 7.68 -4.01
CA SER A 44 -8.42 7.56 -5.46
C SER A 44 -7.08 6.93 -5.79
N VAL A 45 -6.35 6.39 -4.81
CA VAL A 45 -5.05 5.78 -5.02
C VAL A 45 -5.18 4.25 -4.90
N VAL A 46 -4.63 3.55 -5.87
CA VAL A 46 -4.52 2.09 -5.86
C VAL A 46 -3.05 1.75 -5.72
N VAL A 47 -2.73 0.95 -4.72
CA VAL A 47 -1.36 0.45 -4.52
C VAL A 47 -1.28 -0.96 -5.11
N ASP A 48 -0.52 -1.11 -6.17
CA ASP A 48 -0.38 -2.38 -6.88
C ASP A 48 0.84 -3.11 -6.34
N LEU A 49 0.60 -4.23 -5.67
CA LEU A 49 1.61 -5.05 -5.03
C LEU A 49 1.90 -6.34 -5.81
N SER A 50 1.45 -6.42 -7.06
CA SER A 50 1.55 -7.66 -7.84
C SER A 50 2.98 -8.11 -8.06
N ASP A 51 3.95 -7.19 -8.08
CA ASP A 51 5.36 -7.51 -8.27
C ASP A 51 6.21 -7.34 -7.00
N VAL A 52 5.55 -7.20 -5.85
CA VAL A 52 6.26 -7.14 -4.56
C VAL A 52 6.51 -8.56 -4.08
N THR A 53 7.77 -8.87 -3.80
CA THR A 53 8.19 -10.23 -3.44
C THR A 53 8.38 -10.40 -1.94
N PHE A 54 8.50 -9.32 -1.19
CA PHE A 54 8.70 -9.39 0.26
C PHE A 54 8.29 -8.07 0.91
N ILE A 55 7.67 -8.16 2.09
CA ILE A 55 7.25 -7.01 2.89
C ILE A 55 7.69 -7.27 4.32
N ASP A 56 8.50 -6.37 4.91
CA ASP A 56 8.86 -6.48 6.32
C ASP A 56 7.78 -5.85 7.20
N LEU A 57 8.01 -5.88 8.52
CA LEU A 57 7.03 -5.36 9.47
C LEU A 57 6.77 -3.87 9.26
N GLU A 58 7.81 -3.09 9.04
CA GLU A 58 7.67 -1.66 8.80
C GLU A 58 6.90 -1.39 7.51
N GLY A 59 7.17 -2.17 6.47
CA GLY A 59 6.43 -2.09 5.22
C GLY A 59 4.96 -2.40 5.42
N LYS A 60 4.67 -3.44 6.19
CA LYS A 60 3.29 -3.79 6.53
C LYS A 60 2.59 -2.65 7.27
N ASN A 61 3.28 -2.00 8.21
CA ASN A 61 2.71 -0.90 8.97
C ASN A 61 2.39 0.30 8.08
N VAL A 62 3.26 0.62 7.13
CA VAL A 62 3.02 1.71 6.19
C VAL A 62 1.83 1.38 5.30
N LEU A 63 1.76 0.16 4.77
CA LEU A 63 0.62 -0.26 3.95
C LEU A 63 -0.68 -0.21 4.74
N SER A 64 -0.65 -0.60 6.01
CA SER A 64 -1.83 -0.50 6.88
C SER A 64 -2.30 0.93 7.01
N GLY A 65 -1.38 1.87 7.18
CA GLY A 65 -1.71 3.30 7.26
C GLY A 65 -2.32 3.82 5.96
N MET A 66 -1.77 3.41 4.84
CA MET A 66 -2.30 3.78 3.53
C MET A 66 -3.72 3.24 3.35
N PHE A 67 -3.94 1.98 3.72
CA PHE A 67 -5.27 1.37 3.64
C PHE A 67 -6.28 2.09 4.54
N ARG A 68 -5.88 2.45 5.75
CA ARG A 68 -6.76 3.20 6.67
C ARG A 68 -7.15 4.56 6.11
N GLN A 69 -6.28 5.19 5.34
CA GLN A 69 -6.56 6.48 4.72
C GLN A 69 -7.47 6.36 3.50
N GLY A 70 -7.70 5.15 3.01
CA GLY A 70 -8.62 4.91 1.92
C GLY A 70 -8.02 4.30 0.67
N ALA A 71 -6.70 4.10 0.63
CA ALA A 71 -6.07 3.49 -0.54
C ALA A 71 -6.52 2.05 -0.73
N GLU A 72 -6.67 1.64 -1.99
CA GLU A 72 -6.93 0.25 -2.31
C GLU A 72 -5.61 -0.48 -2.45
N LEU A 73 -5.50 -1.64 -1.82
CA LEU A 73 -4.33 -2.51 -1.96
C LEU A 73 -4.68 -3.66 -2.89
N ARG A 74 -3.96 -3.78 -4.02
CA ARG A 74 -4.12 -4.90 -4.93
C ARG A 74 -3.21 -6.04 -4.53
N ASN A 75 -3.74 -7.24 -4.56
CA ASN A 75 -3.02 -8.43 -4.17
C ASN A 75 -1.87 -8.73 -5.11
N GLY A 76 -0.77 -9.21 -4.53
CA GLY A 76 0.40 -9.64 -5.27
C GLY A 76 0.58 -11.15 -5.23
N PRO A 77 1.83 -11.61 -5.33
CA PRO A 77 2.15 -13.03 -5.18
C PRO A 77 1.65 -13.58 -3.85
N LEU A 78 1.62 -14.91 -3.74
CA LEU A 78 0.99 -15.61 -2.64
C LEU A 78 1.38 -15.06 -1.25
N MET A 79 2.67 -14.82 -1.02
CA MET A 79 3.13 -14.35 0.29
C MET A 79 2.66 -12.93 0.59
N THR A 80 2.73 -12.03 -0.39
CA THR A 80 2.27 -10.66 -0.19
C THR A 80 0.76 -10.59 -0.09
N ARG A 81 0.06 -11.48 -0.79
CA ARG A 81 -1.40 -11.59 -0.69
C ARG A 81 -1.82 -11.91 0.75
N TYR A 82 -1.09 -12.80 1.41
CA TYR A 82 -1.38 -13.15 2.79
C TYR A 82 -1.25 -11.93 3.69
N ILE A 83 -0.19 -11.15 3.53
CA ILE A 83 0.04 -9.93 4.33
C ILE A 83 -1.06 -8.90 4.05
N VAL A 84 -1.41 -8.69 2.80
CA VAL A 84 -2.47 -7.76 2.42
C VAL A 84 -3.80 -8.18 3.04
N ASN A 85 -4.11 -9.46 3.02
CA ASN A 85 -5.34 -9.96 3.62
C ASN A 85 -5.34 -9.76 5.13
N GLN A 86 -4.20 -9.95 5.79
CA GLN A 86 -4.09 -9.66 7.22
C GLN A 86 -4.37 -8.20 7.53
N ILE A 87 -3.84 -7.29 6.72
CA ILE A 87 -4.08 -5.86 6.88
C ILE A 87 -5.57 -5.54 6.76
N LYS A 88 -6.20 -6.05 5.70
CA LYS A 88 -7.62 -5.79 5.45
C LYS A 88 -8.50 -6.36 6.55
N GLN A 89 -8.21 -7.56 7.02
CA GLN A 89 -8.98 -8.18 8.09
C GLN A 89 -8.84 -7.43 9.41
N ALA A 90 -7.61 -7.03 9.75
CA ALA A 90 -7.36 -6.30 10.98
C ALA A 90 -8.09 -4.96 11.01
N GLU A 91 -8.04 -4.21 9.90
CA GLU A 91 -8.71 -2.92 9.83
C GLU A 91 -10.23 -3.08 9.82
N ASN A 92 -10.75 -4.08 9.12
CA ASN A 92 -12.18 -4.35 9.11
C ASN A 92 -12.68 -4.79 10.48
N ALA A 93 -11.93 -5.64 11.18
CA ALA A 93 -12.29 -6.07 12.52
C ALA A 93 -12.30 -4.89 13.50
N PHE A 94 -11.30 -4.01 13.39
CA PHE A 94 -11.24 -2.82 14.22
C PHE A 94 -12.45 -1.91 13.98
N GLN A 95 -12.81 -1.68 12.73
CA GLN A 95 -13.97 -0.87 12.39
C GLN A 95 -15.26 -1.50 12.86
N ALA A 96 -15.40 -2.80 12.76
CA ALA A 96 -16.58 -3.51 13.22
C ALA A 96 -16.75 -3.38 14.74
N ASN A 97 -15.66 -3.42 15.49
CA ASN A 97 -15.69 -3.30 16.94
C ASN A 97 -15.86 -1.85 17.40
N GLY A 98 -15.40 -0.91 16.61
CA GLY A 98 -15.47 0.49 16.94
C GLY A 98 -16.78 1.15 16.57
N GLY A 99 -17.58 0.43 15.81
CA GLY A 99 -18.89 0.92 15.33
C GLY A 99 -19.96 0.84 16.38
#